data_fa9cdc239e9e7c30b591aef76b2ff59b
#
_entry.id   fa9cdc239e9e7c30b591aef76b2ff59b
#
_cell.length_a   1.000
_cell.length_b   1.000
_cell.length_c   1.000
_cell.angle_alpha   90.00
_cell.angle_beta   90.00
_cell.angle_gamma   90.00
#
_symmetry.space_group_name_H-M   'P 1'
#
loop_
_entity.id
_entity.type
_entity.pdbx_description
1 polymer ?
#
loop_
_entity_poly.entity_id
_entity_poly.type
_entity_poly.pdbx_seq_one_letter_code
_entity_poly.pdbx_strand_id
1 'polypeptide(L)'
;IGKWINNDYLKIIDRKKEMFKISGGKYIVPQPIETKLVESAFIEQAMVVGESMKYASAFIVPNYASLKEWARENAPTVVDLPKQQFLYSPAIYKRINQEVKLANKHFGNWEQIKKITILPQEFTIENGALTPTLKMKRREIMKKYQHEFEQMYN
;
A
#
# COMPACT_ATOMS: atom_id res chain seq x y z
N ILE A 1 6.87 21.43 30.35
CA ILE A 1 5.86 22.02 29.47
C ILE A 1 6.40 22.25 28.05
N GLY A 2 7.62 22.79 27.94
CA GLY A 2 8.25 22.99 26.63
C GLY A 2 8.49 21.70 25.86
N LYS A 3 8.85 20.63 26.56
CA LYS A 3 9.05 19.31 25.95
C LYS A 3 7.76 18.76 25.35
N TRP A 4 6.63 18.98 26.00
CA TRP A 4 5.35 18.54 25.51
C TRP A 4 4.98 19.23 24.19
N ILE A 5 5.14 20.53 24.14
CA ILE A 5 4.84 21.32 22.94
C ILE A 5 5.76 20.88 21.80
N ASN A 6 7.05 20.66 22.09
CA ASN A 6 8.01 20.24 21.08
C ASN A 6 7.69 18.86 20.53
N ASN A 7 7.25 17.91 21.36
CA ASN A 7 6.87 16.58 20.92
C ASN A 7 5.66 16.61 19.98
N ASP A 8 4.64 17.40 20.32
CA ASP A 8 3.46 17.55 19.48
C ASP A 8 3.82 18.20 18.15
N TYR A 9 4.69 19.21 18.19
CA TYR A 9 5.16 19.89 16.99
C TYR A 9 5.92 18.93 16.08
N LEU A 10 6.77 18.07 16.63
CA LEU A 10 7.53 17.09 15.85
C LEU A 10 6.61 16.06 15.20
N LYS A 11 5.57 15.62 15.87
CA LYS A 11 4.58 14.72 15.28
C LYS A 11 3.87 15.34 14.09
N ILE A 12 3.51 16.60 14.19
CA ILE A 12 2.86 17.31 13.09
C ILE A 12 3.81 17.45 11.90
N ILE A 13 5.08 17.74 12.16
CA ILE A 13 6.10 17.84 11.11
C ILE A 13 6.30 16.51 10.42
N ASP A 14 6.37 15.40 11.17
CA ASP A 14 6.53 14.07 10.60
C ASP A 14 5.36 13.73 9.66
N ARG A 15 4.14 14.04 10.06
CA ARG A 15 2.97 13.85 9.21
C ARG A 15 3.05 14.66 7.93
N LYS A 16 3.50 15.90 8.02
CA LYS A 16 3.68 16.77 6.84
C LYS A 16 4.73 16.23 5.89
N LYS A 17 5.80 15.63 6.41
CA LYS A 17 6.87 15.06 5.58
C LYS A 17 6.38 13.86 4.77
N GLU A 18 5.36 13.15 5.25
CA GLU A 18 4.82 12.00 4.56
C GLU A 18 3.71 12.36 3.57
N MET A 19 3.24 13.60 3.58
CA MET A 19 2.24 14.07 2.63
C MET A 19 2.84 14.23 1.24
N PHE A 20 2.02 13.97 0.21
CA PHE A 20 2.39 14.33 -1.15
C PHE A 20 1.20 14.97 -1.87
N LYS A 21 1.51 15.66 -2.96
CA LYS A 21 0.52 16.40 -3.74
C LYS A 21 0.31 15.69 -5.07
N ILE A 22 -0.94 15.45 -5.43
CA ILE A 22 -1.29 14.94 -6.76
C ILE A 22 -1.40 16.11 -7.74
N SER A 23 -1.42 15.80 -9.04
CA SER A 23 -1.36 16.83 -10.09
C SER A 23 -2.51 17.84 -10.03
N GLY A 24 -3.65 17.46 -9.46
CA GLY A 24 -4.79 18.36 -9.30
C GLY A 24 -4.69 19.35 -8.13
N GLY A 25 -3.59 19.33 -7.40
CA GLY A 25 -3.36 20.25 -6.29
C GLY A 25 -3.84 19.78 -4.93
N LYS A 26 -4.48 18.62 -4.86
CA LYS A 26 -4.93 18.05 -3.60
C LYS A 26 -3.79 17.29 -2.92
N TYR A 27 -3.79 17.32 -1.59
CA TYR A 27 -2.81 16.60 -0.79
C TYR A 27 -3.32 15.26 -0.34
N ILE A 28 -2.42 14.28 -0.33
CA ILE A 28 -2.68 12.93 0.16
C ILE A 28 -1.80 12.68 1.38
N VAL A 29 -2.41 12.22 2.48
CA VAL A 29 -1.68 11.75 3.65
C VAL A 29 -1.72 10.22 3.59
N PRO A 30 -0.59 9.57 3.26
CA PRO A 30 -0.61 8.12 3.02
C PRO A 30 -0.94 7.26 4.22
N GLN A 31 -0.48 7.66 5.40
CA GLN A 31 -0.50 6.79 6.58
C GLN A 31 -1.91 6.34 6.99
N PRO A 32 -2.93 7.21 7.09
CA PRO A 32 -4.28 6.74 7.42
C PRO A 32 -4.84 5.77 6.40
N ILE A 33 -4.53 5.97 5.12
CA ILE A 33 -4.99 5.09 4.05
C ILE A 33 -4.30 3.73 4.17
N GLU A 34 -2.99 3.74 4.39
CA GLU A 34 -2.21 2.51 4.57
C GLU A 34 -2.69 1.71 5.78
N THR A 35 -2.96 2.41 6.88
CA THR A 35 -3.48 1.78 8.09
C THR A 35 -4.83 1.10 7.81
N LYS A 36 -5.71 1.76 7.07
CA LYS A 36 -7.00 1.19 6.72
C LYS A 36 -6.86 -0.02 5.81
N LEU A 37 -5.96 0.02 4.85
CA LEU A 37 -5.73 -1.09 3.95
C LEU A 37 -5.25 -2.35 4.69
N VAL A 38 -4.33 -2.19 5.63
CA VAL A 38 -3.78 -3.35 6.35
C VAL A 38 -4.72 -3.91 7.41
N GLU A 39 -5.86 -3.28 7.66
CA GLU A 39 -6.91 -3.89 8.47
C GLU A 39 -7.51 -5.12 7.80
N SER A 40 -7.38 -5.23 6.48
CA SER A 40 -7.83 -6.41 5.74
C SER A 40 -6.94 -7.61 6.04
N ALA A 41 -7.55 -8.78 6.25
CA ALA A 41 -6.81 -10.02 6.46
C ALA A 41 -5.97 -10.42 5.23
N PHE A 42 -6.30 -9.89 4.05
CA PHE A 42 -5.62 -10.24 2.79
C PHE A 42 -4.48 -9.30 2.43
N ILE A 43 -4.31 -8.21 3.17
CA ILE A 43 -3.25 -7.22 2.91
C ILE A 43 -2.30 -7.19 4.09
N GLU A 44 -1.06 -7.60 3.86
CA GLU A 44 -0.03 -7.62 4.90
C GLU A 44 0.63 -6.26 5.06
N GLN A 45 0.99 -5.62 3.96
CA GLN A 45 1.61 -4.30 3.95
C GLN A 45 1.08 -3.50 2.76
N ALA A 46 1.09 -2.18 2.88
CA ALA A 46 0.64 -1.30 1.82
C ALA A 46 1.44 -0.01 1.84
N MET A 47 1.73 0.52 0.64
CA MET A 47 2.37 1.83 0.51
C MET A 47 1.60 2.64 -0.53
N VAL A 48 1.05 3.77 -0.10
CA VAL A 48 0.32 4.67 -0.98
C VAL A 48 1.31 5.54 -1.75
N VAL A 49 1.12 5.64 -3.05
CA VAL A 49 2.00 6.39 -3.96
C VAL A 49 1.16 7.25 -4.88
N GLY A 50 1.81 8.15 -5.64
CA GLY A 50 1.09 8.97 -6.62
C GLY A 50 1.53 10.42 -6.65
N GLU A 51 2.68 10.76 -6.06
CA GLU A 51 3.17 12.14 -6.09
C GLU A 51 3.24 12.67 -7.52
N SER A 52 2.64 13.84 -7.73
CA SER A 52 2.56 14.52 -9.04
C SER A 52 1.76 13.77 -10.11
N MET A 53 1.05 12.71 -9.74
CA MET A 53 0.24 11.94 -10.66
C MET A 53 -1.24 12.34 -10.53
N LYS A 54 -2.07 11.85 -11.44
CA LYS A 54 -3.49 12.25 -11.52
C LYS A 54 -4.33 11.72 -10.35
N TYR A 55 -3.90 10.63 -9.72
CA TYR A 55 -4.64 9.97 -8.65
C TYR A 55 -3.68 9.16 -7.78
N ALA A 56 -4.16 8.74 -6.61
CA ALA A 56 -3.39 7.89 -5.72
C ALA A 56 -3.47 6.43 -6.15
N SER A 57 -2.38 5.71 -5.95
CA SER A 57 -2.28 4.28 -6.19
C SER A 57 -1.59 3.64 -5.00
N ALA A 58 -1.50 2.33 -4.97
CA ALA A 58 -0.86 1.63 -3.86
C ALA A 58 -0.07 0.42 -4.32
N PHE A 59 1.07 0.20 -3.69
CA PHE A 59 1.75 -1.08 -3.70
C PHE A 59 1.16 -1.92 -2.57
N ILE A 60 0.75 -3.13 -2.88
CA ILE A 60 0.12 -4.03 -1.92
C ILE A 60 0.98 -5.28 -1.76
N VAL A 61 1.41 -5.54 -0.54
CA VAL A 61 2.04 -6.82 -0.19
C VAL A 61 0.93 -7.71 0.37
N PRO A 62 0.54 -8.77 -0.34
CA PRO A 62 -0.58 -9.60 0.07
C PRO A 62 -0.22 -10.55 1.21
N ASN A 63 -1.22 -10.92 2.00
CA ASN A 63 -1.07 -11.96 2.99
C ASN A 63 -1.30 -13.31 2.30
N TYR A 64 -0.21 -13.98 1.97
CA TYR A 64 -0.26 -15.21 1.19
C TYR A 64 -1.07 -16.31 1.87
N ALA A 65 -0.86 -16.52 3.17
CA ALA A 65 -1.54 -17.58 3.90
C ALA A 65 -3.06 -17.38 3.91
N SER A 66 -3.52 -16.17 4.18
CA SER A 66 -4.96 -15.85 4.21
C SER A 66 -5.58 -16.00 2.83
N LEU A 67 -4.88 -15.54 1.79
CA LEU A 67 -5.37 -15.66 0.42
C LEU A 67 -5.43 -17.12 -0.04
N LYS A 68 -4.45 -17.91 0.35
CA LYS A 68 -4.44 -19.34 0.00
C LYS A 68 -5.61 -20.07 0.62
N GLU A 69 -5.91 -19.78 1.89
CA GLU A 69 -7.05 -20.36 2.58
C GLU A 69 -8.38 -19.96 1.91
N TRP A 70 -8.51 -18.67 1.58
CA TRP A 70 -9.67 -18.19 0.84
C TRP A 70 -9.83 -18.89 -0.51
N ALA A 71 -8.72 -19.08 -1.22
CA ALA A 71 -8.71 -19.64 -2.57
C ALA A 71 -9.12 -21.11 -2.61
N ARG A 72 -8.88 -21.84 -1.53
CA ARG A 72 -9.29 -23.24 -1.46
C ARG A 72 -10.79 -23.43 -1.70
N GLU A 73 -11.59 -22.47 -1.22
CA GLU A 73 -13.04 -22.52 -1.38
C GLU A 73 -13.54 -21.70 -2.56
N ASN A 74 -12.87 -20.59 -2.88
CA ASN A 74 -13.38 -19.60 -3.82
C ASN A 74 -12.65 -19.57 -5.16
N ALA A 75 -11.43 -20.09 -5.23
CA ALA A 75 -10.63 -20.09 -6.45
C ALA A 75 -9.75 -21.35 -6.52
N PRO A 76 -10.36 -22.54 -6.50
CA PRO A 76 -9.57 -23.78 -6.43
C PRO A 76 -8.67 -24.00 -7.65
N THR A 77 -8.96 -23.35 -8.77
CA THR A 77 -8.14 -23.49 -9.99
C THR A 77 -6.75 -22.85 -9.85
N VAL A 78 -6.57 -21.91 -8.92
CA VAL A 78 -5.30 -21.23 -8.74
C VAL A 78 -4.58 -21.61 -7.46
N VAL A 79 -5.24 -22.32 -6.55
CA VAL A 79 -4.70 -22.58 -5.21
C VAL A 79 -3.39 -23.38 -5.23
N ASP A 80 -3.18 -24.23 -6.23
CA ASP A 80 -2.00 -25.07 -6.34
C ASP A 80 -0.90 -24.47 -7.21
N LEU A 81 -1.08 -23.25 -7.72
CA LEU A 81 -0.05 -22.57 -8.49
C LEU A 81 1.14 -22.21 -7.60
N PRO A 82 2.36 -22.13 -8.16
CA PRO A 82 3.49 -21.58 -7.43
C PRO A 82 3.15 -20.19 -6.85
N LYS A 83 3.76 -19.84 -5.71
CA LYS A 83 3.42 -18.64 -4.97
C LYS A 83 3.31 -17.39 -5.85
N GLN A 84 4.31 -17.15 -6.70
CA GLN A 84 4.34 -15.95 -7.52
C GLN A 84 3.21 -15.94 -8.54
N GLN A 85 2.97 -17.06 -9.21
CA GLN A 85 1.87 -17.17 -10.16
C GLN A 85 0.51 -17.05 -9.48
N PHE A 86 0.38 -17.64 -8.28
CA PHE A 86 -0.83 -17.52 -7.49
C PHE A 86 -1.12 -16.06 -7.14
N LEU A 87 -0.14 -15.34 -6.62
CA LEU A 87 -0.32 -13.95 -6.20
C LEU A 87 -0.61 -13.00 -7.38
N TYR A 88 -0.13 -13.33 -8.59
CA TYR A 88 -0.41 -12.53 -9.77
C TYR A 88 -1.64 -12.99 -10.55
N SER A 89 -2.36 -14.00 -10.08
CA SER A 89 -3.54 -14.48 -10.78
C SER A 89 -4.66 -13.44 -10.74
N PRO A 90 -5.51 -13.40 -11.80
CA PRO A 90 -6.65 -12.46 -11.82
C PRO A 90 -7.60 -12.62 -10.64
N ALA A 91 -7.79 -13.85 -10.14
CA ALA A 91 -8.67 -14.09 -8.99
C ALA A 91 -8.17 -13.39 -7.74
N ILE A 92 -6.86 -13.42 -7.49
CA ILE A 92 -6.26 -12.78 -6.33
C ILE A 92 -6.25 -11.27 -6.50
N TYR A 93 -5.92 -10.77 -7.68
CA TYR A 93 -6.00 -9.33 -7.97
C TYR A 93 -7.39 -8.79 -7.68
N LYS A 94 -8.40 -9.47 -8.18
CA LYS A 94 -9.79 -9.08 -7.99
C LYS A 94 -10.17 -9.05 -6.51
N ARG A 95 -9.74 -10.08 -5.75
CA ARG A 95 -10.05 -10.16 -4.32
C ARG A 95 -9.41 -9.02 -3.54
N ILE A 96 -8.14 -8.74 -3.80
CA ILE A 96 -7.44 -7.64 -3.14
C ILE A 96 -8.05 -6.31 -3.54
N ASN A 97 -8.39 -6.13 -4.82
CA ASN A 97 -9.00 -4.88 -5.28
C ASN A 97 -10.35 -4.62 -4.62
N GLN A 98 -11.11 -5.66 -4.31
CA GLN A 98 -12.35 -5.53 -3.54
C GLN A 98 -12.09 -4.96 -2.14
N GLU A 99 -11.02 -5.41 -1.48
CA GLU A 99 -10.62 -4.90 -0.17
C GLU A 99 -10.20 -3.43 -0.26
N VAL A 100 -9.49 -3.06 -1.32
CA VAL A 100 -9.11 -1.66 -1.56
C VAL A 100 -10.35 -0.79 -1.75
N LYS A 101 -11.33 -1.26 -2.50
CA LYS A 101 -12.58 -0.51 -2.70
C LYS A 101 -13.34 -0.32 -1.39
N LEU A 102 -13.35 -1.32 -0.51
CA LEU A 102 -13.97 -1.19 0.79
C LEU A 102 -13.27 -0.13 1.64
N ALA A 103 -11.94 -0.13 1.63
CA ALA A 103 -11.16 0.89 2.35
C ALA A 103 -11.42 2.29 1.79
N ASN A 104 -11.56 2.42 0.46
CA ASN A 104 -11.80 3.70 -0.20
C ASN A 104 -13.07 4.41 0.29
N LYS A 105 -14.05 3.67 0.76
CA LYS A 105 -15.31 4.26 1.26
C LYS A 105 -15.10 5.19 2.45
N HIS A 106 -13.96 5.08 3.14
CA HIS A 106 -13.65 5.90 4.31
C HIS A 106 -12.91 7.19 3.96
N PHE A 107 -12.66 7.45 2.68
CA PHE A 107 -11.83 8.58 2.24
C PHE A 107 -12.51 9.39 1.15
N GLY A 108 -12.09 10.66 1.01
CA GLY A 108 -12.60 11.54 -0.04
C GLY A 108 -12.15 11.08 -1.43
N ASN A 109 -12.83 11.60 -2.45
CA ASN A 109 -12.61 11.17 -3.84
C ASN A 109 -11.13 11.23 -4.26
N TRP A 110 -10.43 12.30 -3.87
CA TRP A 110 -9.03 12.49 -4.27
C TRP A 110 -8.07 11.57 -3.51
N GLU A 111 -8.51 11.02 -2.38
CA GLU A 111 -7.70 10.13 -1.53
C GLU A 111 -7.90 8.66 -1.87
N GLN A 112 -8.86 8.34 -2.72
CA GLN A 112 -9.18 6.95 -3.04
C GLN A 112 -8.11 6.34 -3.93
N ILE A 113 -7.76 5.09 -3.64
CA ILE A 113 -6.78 4.34 -4.42
C ILE A 113 -7.46 3.87 -5.71
N LYS A 114 -6.93 4.28 -6.85
CA LYS A 114 -7.52 3.96 -8.16
C LYS A 114 -6.88 2.75 -8.82
N LYS A 115 -5.61 2.50 -8.55
CA LYS A 115 -4.89 1.35 -9.09
C LYS A 115 -4.00 0.74 -8.03
N ILE A 116 -3.70 -0.54 -8.17
CA ILE A 116 -2.81 -1.25 -7.25
C ILE A 116 -1.80 -2.08 -8.03
N THR A 117 -0.66 -2.32 -7.41
CA THR A 117 0.32 -3.31 -7.89
C THR A 117 0.59 -4.26 -6.73
N ILE A 118 0.47 -5.55 -7.00
CA ILE A 118 0.76 -6.58 -6.01
C ILE A 118 2.25 -6.86 -6.03
N LEU A 119 2.88 -6.76 -4.85
CA LEU A 119 4.29 -7.05 -4.67
C LEU A 119 4.42 -8.34 -3.88
N PRO A 120 5.04 -9.38 -4.45
CA PRO A 120 5.12 -10.68 -3.75
C PRO A 120 6.12 -10.70 -2.60
N GLN A 121 7.01 -9.72 -2.54
CA GLN A 121 8.06 -9.66 -1.53
C GLN A 121 7.71 -8.66 -0.44
N GLU A 122 7.76 -9.10 0.83
CA GLU A 122 7.50 -8.23 1.96
C GLU A 122 8.57 -7.14 2.10
N PHE A 123 8.15 -6.01 2.68
CA PHE A 123 9.09 -4.98 3.12
C PHE A 123 9.71 -5.42 4.43
N THR A 124 11.03 -5.47 4.49
CA THR A 124 11.76 -5.87 5.69
C THR A 124 12.90 -4.91 5.97
N ILE A 125 13.49 -5.03 7.16
CA ILE A 125 14.70 -4.29 7.51
C ILE A 125 15.87 -4.81 6.66
N GLU A 126 15.96 -6.11 6.50
CA GLU A 126 17.06 -6.78 5.79
C GLU A 126 17.14 -6.37 4.33
N ASN A 127 16.01 -6.20 3.65
CA ASN A 127 16.00 -5.83 2.23
C ASN A 127 16.03 -4.32 2.01
N GLY A 128 16.19 -3.53 3.07
CA GLY A 128 16.32 -2.08 2.96
C GLY A 128 15.02 -1.32 2.82
N ALA A 129 13.88 -2.00 2.89
CA ALA A 129 12.59 -1.34 2.73
C ALA A 129 12.06 -0.70 4.02
N LEU A 130 12.50 -1.20 5.18
CA LEU A 130 12.06 -0.67 6.48
C LEU A 130 13.25 -0.18 7.30
N THR A 131 12.99 0.84 8.14
CA THR A 131 13.94 1.28 9.14
C THR A 131 13.95 0.28 10.32
N PRO A 132 14.95 0.37 11.24
CA PRO A 132 14.93 -0.46 12.44
C PRO A 132 13.67 -0.33 13.29
N THR A 133 12.95 0.80 13.19
CA THR A 133 11.68 1.00 13.89
C THR A 133 10.47 0.60 13.03
N LEU A 134 10.71 -0.14 11.95
CA LEU A 134 9.69 -0.68 11.04
C LEU A 134 8.90 0.37 10.28
N LYS A 135 9.49 1.55 10.06
CA LYS A 135 8.92 2.58 9.18
C LYS A 135 9.37 2.34 7.76
N MET A 136 8.49 2.56 6.80
CA MET A 136 8.82 2.38 5.39
C MET A 136 9.82 3.42 4.91
N LYS A 137 10.85 2.95 4.23
CA LYS A 137 11.80 3.81 3.51
C LYS A 137 11.22 4.09 2.13
N ARG A 138 10.28 5.01 2.06
CA ARG A 138 9.48 5.25 0.85
C ARG A 138 10.33 5.52 -0.38
N ARG A 139 11.39 6.30 -0.21
CA ARG A 139 12.28 6.63 -1.33
C ARG A 139 12.99 5.39 -1.87
N GLU A 140 13.43 4.51 -0.99
CA GLU A 140 14.10 3.27 -1.38
C GLU A 140 13.13 2.29 -2.05
N ILE A 141 11.93 2.18 -1.52
CA ILE A 141 10.88 1.35 -2.10
C ILE A 141 10.52 1.86 -3.49
N MET A 142 10.37 3.18 -3.65
CA MET A 142 10.06 3.78 -4.96
C MET A 142 11.16 3.52 -5.99
N LYS A 143 12.43 3.61 -5.60
CA LYS A 143 13.53 3.30 -6.51
C LYS A 143 13.48 1.86 -7.00
N LYS A 144 13.19 0.94 -6.09
CA LYS A 144 13.13 -0.49 -6.42
C LYS A 144 11.97 -0.81 -7.35
N TYR A 145 10.82 -0.16 -7.16
CA TYR A 145 9.60 -0.46 -7.88
C TYR A 145 9.17 0.65 -8.83
N GLN A 146 10.13 1.45 -9.32
CA GLN A 146 9.85 2.56 -10.24
C GLN A 146 9.10 2.11 -11.50
N HIS A 147 9.49 0.98 -12.04
CA HIS A 147 8.85 0.43 -13.24
C HIS A 147 7.38 0.09 -12.98
N GLU A 148 7.10 -0.57 -11.87
CA GLU A 148 5.73 -0.91 -11.46
C GLU A 148 4.90 0.33 -11.20
N PHE A 149 5.51 1.35 -10.60
CA PHE A 149 4.84 2.64 -10.39
C PHE A 149 4.43 3.28 -11.72
N GLU A 150 5.34 3.33 -12.67
CA GLU A 150 5.05 3.93 -13.98
C GLU A 150 3.95 3.16 -14.71
N GLN A 151 3.92 1.85 -14.61
CA GLN A 151 2.90 1.04 -15.26
C GLN A 151 1.48 1.32 -14.76
N MET A 152 1.34 1.72 -13.51
CA MET A 152 0.02 2.05 -12.96
C MET A 152 -0.58 3.32 -13.59
N TYR A 153 0.23 4.13 -14.26
CA TYR A 153 -0.20 5.41 -14.84
C TYR A 153 -0.12 5.44 -16.36
N ASN A 154 0.26 4.36 -16.98
CA ASN A 154 0.32 4.26 -18.44
C ASN A 154 -1.00 3.76 -19.05
#